data_33184d43f50d3735a7c7cfc6d13e3e0c
#
_entry.id   33184d43f50d3735a7c7cfc6d13e3e0c
#
_cell.length_a   1.000
_cell.length_b   1.000
_cell.length_c   1.000
_cell.angle_alpha   90.00
_cell.angle_beta   90.00
_cell.angle_gamma   90.00
#
_symmetry.space_group_name_H-M   'P 1'
#
loop_
_entity.id
_entity.type
_entity.pdbx_description
1 polymer ?
#
loop_
_entity_poly.entity_id
_entity_poly.type
_entity_poly.pdbx_seq_one_letter_code
_entity_poly.pdbx_strand_id
1 'polypeptide(L)'
;ALDCGRAPADLTVDAIILASGFAPFDATRKPTYNHGKLPNVVTGLELERGVRANGRVLRPSDGQAPAKVAFIQCVGSRDERLGNLWCSHVCCPYALRVAELMKHHNPEIDITVFYMDIQNTGNNFPAFYEKCKQDLQFVRNIPVDVYPMEDDRLRMRYTTESDGTPVDAEFDMVVLSIGIMPGLDNQRIATLLGIGLDADGFFQSAESFNRTATANNGIFLAGTVGGPKTIAASMAHAGQAAYEAMKYLGGAE
;
A
#
# COMPACT_ATOMS: atom_id res chain seq x y z
N ALA A 1 1.90 -3.51 -19.55
CA ALA A 1 1.77 -4.78 -20.26
C ALA A 1 3.07 -5.02 -21.02
N LEU A 2 3.70 -6.18 -20.80
CA LEU A 2 4.78 -6.66 -21.67
C LEU A 2 4.10 -7.14 -22.95
N ASP A 3 4.18 -6.37 -24.01
CA ASP A 3 3.82 -6.82 -25.33
C ASP A 3 4.93 -7.78 -25.82
N CYS A 4 4.68 -9.07 -25.74
CA CYS A 4 5.62 -10.09 -26.18
C CYS A 4 5.56 -10.33 -27.69
N GLY A 5 4.77 -9.56 -28.46
CA GLY A 5 4.68 -9.65 -29.93
C GLY A 5 4.21 -11.03 -30.45
N ARG A 6 3.62 -11.87 -29.58
CA ARG A 6 3.07 -13.18 -29.95
C ARG A 6 1.55 -13.11 -29.97
N ALA A 7 0.95 -13.73 -30.96
CA ALA A 7 -0.49 -13.96 -31.00
C ALA A 7 -0.92 -14.76 -29.74
N PRO A 8 -2.11 -14.50 -29.19
CA PRO A 8 -2.67 -15.34 -28.13
C PRO A 8 -2.67 -16.80 -28.57
N ALA A 9 -2.14 -17.68 -27.75
CA ALA A 9 -2.15 -19.11 -27.99
C ALA A 9 -3.02 -19.78 -26.92
N ASP A 10 -3.86 -20.74 -27.34
CA ASP A 10 -4.58 -21.60 -26.42
C ASP A 10 -3.59 -22.59 -25.79
N LEU A 11 -3.50 -22.59 -24.47
CA LEU A 11 -2.67 -23.49 -23.69
C LEU A 11 -3.57 -24.40 -22.85
N THR A 12 -3.40 -25.73 -23.02
CA THR A 12 -3.99 -26.69 -22.09
C THR A 12 -3.03 -26.89 -20.93
N VAL A 13 -3.52 -26.70 -19.70
CA VAL A 13 -2.75 -26.84 -18.48
C VAL A 13 -3.49 -27.68 -17.46
N ASP A 14 -2.76 -28.39 -16.61
CA ASP A 14 -3.34 -29.29 -15.60
C ASP A 14 -3.61 -28.56 -14.29
N ALA A 15 -2.95 -27.42 -14.04
CA ALA A 15 -3.16 -26.59 -12.87
C ALA A 15 -2.90 -25.11 -13.18
N ILE A 16 -3.52 -24.21 -12.40
CA ILE A 16 -3.37 -22.76 -12.50
C ILE A 16 -2.95 -22.21 -11.12
N ILE A 17 -1.87 -21.44 -11.06
CA ILE A 17 -1.54 -20.63 -9.91
C ILE A 17 -1.86 -19.17 -10.25
N LEU A 18 -2.89 -18.61 -9.60
CA LEU A 18 -3.31 -17.24 -9.80
C LEU A 18 -2.50 -16.31 -8.88
N ALA A 19 -1.68 -15.46 -9.48
CA ALA A 19 -0.77 -14.53 -8.81
C ALA A 19 -0.86 -13.11 -9.41
N SER A 20 -2.08 -12.63 -9.73
CA SER A 20 -2.35 -11.36 -10.43
C SER A 20 -2.07 -10.12 -9.59
N GLY A 21 -1.73 -10.28 -8.30
CA GLY A 21 -1.34 -9.18 -7.44
C GLY A 21 -2.51 -8.35 -6.90
N PHE A 22 -2.33 -7.03 -6.87
CA PHE A 22 -3.29 -6.08 -6.30
C PHE A 22 -3.29 -4.78 -7.11
N ALA A 23 -4.30 -3.94 -6.89
CA ALA A 23 -4.31 -2.56 -7.34
C ALA A 23 -3.94 -1.62 -6.18
N PRO A 24 -3.12 -0.57 -6.40
CA PRO A 24 -2.95 0.48 -5.42
C PRO A 24 -4.25 1.29 -5.29
N PHE A 25 -4.53 1.81 -4.09
CA PHE A 25 -5.69 2.66 -3.88
C PHE A 25 -5.57 3.94 -4.73
N ASP A 26 -6.63 4.29 -5.43
CA ASP A 26 -6.75 5.55 -6.15
C ASP A 26 -7.02 6.69 -5.15
N ALA A 27 -6.00 7.50 -4.88
CA ALA A 27 -6.06 8.58 -3.90
C ALA A 27 -7.05 9.70 -4.29
N THR A 28 -7.48 9.81 -5.55
CA THR A 28 -8.51 10.77 -5.98
C THR A 28 -9.88 10.48 -5.35
N ARG A 29 -10.11 9.24 -4.91
CA ARG A 29 -11.31 8.83 -4.16
C ARG A 29 -11.39 9.42 -2.74
N LYS A 30 -10.31 10.07 -2.27
CA LYS A 30 -10.31 10.90 -1.06
C LYS A 30 -10.11 12.37 -1.46
N PRO A 31 -11.16 13.04 -1.97
CA PRO A 31 -11.04 14.38 -2.56
C PRO A 31 -10.55 15.45 -1.57
N THR A 32 -10.70 15.22 -0.27
CA THR A 32 -10.24 16.14 0.78
C THR A 32 -8.71 16.25 0.86
N TYR A 33 -7.98 15.26 0.37
CA TYR A 33 -6.51 15.33 0.31
C TYR A 33 -6.00 16.00 -0.97
N ASN A 34 -6.90 16.31 -1.93
CA ASN A 34 -6.57 17.06 -3.15
C ASN A 34 -5.45 16.43 -4.01
N HIS A 35 -5.24 15.10 -3.93
CA HIS A 35 -4.35 14.39 -4.85
C HIS A 35 -4.78 14.60 -6.31
N GLY A 36 -3.82 14.86 -7.19
CA GLY A 36 -4.07 15.20 -8.60
C GLY A 36 -4.53 16.65 -8.84
N LYS A 37 -4.79 17.44 -7.77
CA LYS A 37 -5.12 18.87 -7.86
C LYS A 37 -3.99 19.76 -7.33
N LEU A 38 -3.38 19.35 -6.22
CA LEU A 38 -2.25 20.04 -5.62
C LEU A 38 -0.97 19.28 -6.00
N PRO A 39 0.01 19.92 -6.66
CA PRO A 39 1.17 19.23 -7.22
C PRO A 39 2.02 18.53 -6.15
N ASN A 40 2.11 19.11 -4.96
CA ASN A 40 2.94 18.59 -3.86
C ASN A 40 2.20 17.58 -2.95
N VAL A 41 0.99 17.14 -3.33
CA VAL A 41 0.32 15.99 -2.72
C VAL A 41 0.56 14.77 -3.60
N VAL A 42 1.38 13.85 -3.13
CA VAL A 42 1.80 12.65 -3.88
C VAL A 42 1.49 11.38 -3.12
N THR A 43 1.36 10.27 -3.81
CA THR A 43 1.32 8.94 -3.18
C THR A 43 2.73 8.45 -2.86
N GLY A 44 2.86 7.50 -1.92
CA GLY A 44 4.15 6.87 -1.63
C GLY A 44 4.79 6.21 -2.86
N LEU A 45 3.99 5.68 -3.79
CA LEU A 45 4.48 5.10 -5.05
C LEU A 45 5.01 6.15 -6.02
N GLU A 46 4.37 7.32 -6.11
CA GLU A 46 4.84 8.45 -6.92
C GLU A 46 6.14 9.01 -6.35
N LEU A 47 6.22 9.15 -5.02
CA LEU A 47 7.44 9.56 -4.33
C LEU A 47 8.60 8.61 -4.64
N GLU A 48 8.39 7.28 -4.52
CA GLU A 48 9.42 6.29 -4.81
C GLU A 48 9.90 6.36 -6.27
N ARG A 49 8.97 6.50 -7.22
CA ARG A 49 9.30 6.69 -8.65
C ARG A 49 10.13 7.96 -8.87
N GLY A 50 9.75 9.06 -8.21
CA GLY A 50 10.50 10.32 -8.24
C GLY A 50 11.91 10.18 -7.70
N VAL A 51 12.09 9.50 -6.58
CA VAL A 51 13.41 9.21 -5.99
C VAL A 51 14.26 8.35 -6.92
N ARG A 52 13.70 7.31 -7.55
CA ARG A 52 14.40 6.48 -8.53
C ARG A 52 14.86 7.27 -9.76
N ALA A 53 14.03 8.20 -10.23
CA ALA A 53 14.34 9.00 -11.41
C ALA A 53 15.40 10.08 -11.13
N ASN A 54 15.37 10.70 -9.94
CA ASN A 54 16.13 11.90 -9.62
C ASN A 54 17.27 11.66 -8.62
N GLY A 55 17.36 10.46 -8.02
CA GLY A 55 18.31 10.13 -6.94
C GLY A 55 18.01 10.81 -5.61
N ARG A 56 16.99 11.64 -5.53
CA ARG A 56 16.58 12.40 -4.34
C ARG A 56 15.10 12.78 -4.39
N VAL A 57 14.55 13.22 -3.24
CA VAL A 57 13.18 13.73 -3.15
C VAL A 57 13.14 15.18 -3.62
N LEU A 58 12.22 15.45 -4.55
CA LEU A 58 11.95 16.79 -5.08
C LEU A 58 10.44 17.08 -5.04
N ARG A 59 10.08 18.34 -4.81
CA ARG A 59 8.70 18.81 -4.92
C ARG A 59 8.28 18.80 -6.39
N PRO A 60 7.14 18.20 -6.75
CA PRO A 60 6.65 18.21 -8.14
C PRO A 60 6.39 19.60 -8.71
N SER A 61 6.05 20.59 -7.86
CA SER A 61 5.70 21.94 -8.31
C SER A 61 6.87 22.72 -8.90
N ASP A 62 8.08 22.59 -8.34
CA ASP A 62 9.21 23.45 -8.67
C ASP A 62 10.56 22.71 -8.77
N GLY A 63 10.58 21.42 -8.49
CA GLY A 63 11.81 20.60 -8.52
C GLY A 63 12.79 20.91 -7.38
N GLN A 64 12.40 21.64 -6.34
CA GLN A 64 13.26 21.89 -5.18
C GLN A 64 13.12 20.76 -4.14
N ALA A 65 14.13 20.59 -3.31
CA ALA A 65 14.07 19.68 -2.18
C ALA A 65 13.08 20.23 -1.12
N PRO A 66 12.14 19.42 -0.60
CA PRO A 66 11.26 19.86 0.48
C PRO A 66 12.04 19.97 1.80
N ALA A 67 11.73 20.99 2.60
CA ALA A 67 12.24 21.12 3.95
C ALA A 67 11.31 20.46 4.98
N LYS A 68 10.00 20.43 4.72
CA LYS A 68 8.99 19.89 5.63
C LYS A 68 8.00 18.99 4.92
N VAL A 69 7.92 17.73 5.35
CA VAL A 69 7.11 16.67 4.69
C VAL A 69 6.18 15.99 5.69
N ALA A 70 4.94 15.78 5.30
CA ALA A 70 3.98 14.98 6.04
C ALA A 70 3.72 13.63 5.36
N PHE A 71 3.65 12.56 6.14
CA PHE A 71 3.11 11.27 5.72
C PHE A 71 1.75 11.06 6.36
N ILE A 72 0.72 10.77 5.56
CA ILE A 72 -0.61 10.39 6.07
C ILE A 72 -0.78 8.89 5.86
N GLN A 73 -0.93 8.14 6.96
CA GLN A 73 -1.10 6.69 6.94
C GLN A 73 -2.54 6.28 6.63
N CYS A 74 -2.72 5.01 6.25
CA CYS A 74 -4.03 4.36 6.04
C CYS A 74 -4.91 5.03 4.96
N VAL A 75 -4.31 5.69 3.94
CA VAL A 75 -5.10 6.31 2.88
C VAL A 75 -5.74 5.23 2.01
N GLY A 76 -7.06 5.13 2.08
CA GLY A 76 -7.87 4.14 1.35
C GLY A 76 -7.96 2.76 2.01
N SER A 77 -7.37 2.55 3.19
CA SER A 77 -7.56 1.35 4.01
C SER A 77 -7.97 1.74 5.43
N ARG A 78 -8.63 0.85 6.18
CA ARG A 78 -9.21 1.11 7.51
C ARG A 78 -10.13 2.35 7.50
N ASP A 79 -10.92 2.48 6.45
CA ASP A 79 -11.77 3.63 6.18
C ASP A 79 -13.22 3.18 5.96
N GLU A 80 -14.05 3.38 6.98
CA GLU A 80 -15.48 3.00 6.96
C GLU A 80 -16.26 3.73 5.86
N ARG A 81 -15.92 4.99 5.56
CA ARG A 81 -16.62 5.77 4.53
C ARG A 81 -16.41 5.23 3.12
N LEU A 82 -15.28 4.52 2.92
CA LEU A 82 -14.96 3.85 1.66
C LEU A 82 -15.36 2.37 1.65
N GLY A 83 -15.78 1.82 2.80
CA GLY A 83 -16.06 0.40 2.97
C GLY A 83 -14.79 -0.46 3.05
N ASN A 84 -13.61 0.14 3.10
CA ASN A 84 -12.31 -0.57 3.12
C ASN A 84 -11.84 -0.78 4.55
N LEU A 85 -12.36 -1.79 5.24
CA LEU A 85 -12.11 -1.99 6.67
C LEU A 85 -10.77 -2.68 6.99
N TRP A 86 -10.13 -3.31 6.01
CA TRP A 86 -8.87 -4.04 6.18
C TRP A 86 -7.64 -3.14 6.32
N CYS A 87 -6.61 -3.66 6.96
CA CYS A 87 -5.26 -3.08 6.93
C CYS A 87 -4.49 -3.60 5.71
N SER A 88 -3.78 -2.73 5.03
CA SER A 88 -2.95 -3.10 3.87
C SER A 88 -1.62 -3.77 4.23
N HIS A 89 -1.24 -3.81 5.51
CA HIS A 89 -0.03 -4.44 6.06
C HIS A 89 1.32 -3.89 5.55
N VAL A 90 1.34 -3.01 4.59
CA VAL A 90 2.57 -2.51 3.94
C VAL A 90 2.80 -1.01 4.11
N CYS A 91 1.74 -0.22 4.41
CA CYS A 91 1.83 1.25 4.43
C CYS A 91 2.82 1.75 5.47
N CYS A 92 2.71 1.27 6.72
CA CYS A 92 3.60 1.71 7.81
C CYS A 92 5.06 1.38 7.54
N PRO A 93 5.44 0.10 7.21
CA PRO A 93 6.84 -0.21 7.00
C PRO A 93 7.46 0.54 5.80
N TYR A 94 6.74 0.71 4.69
CA TYR A 94 7.34 1.42 3.56
C TYR A 94 7.46 2.92 3.83
N ALA A 95 6.44 3.54 4.45
CA ALA A 95 6.48 4.96 4.76
C ALA A 95 7.63 5.32 5.71
N LEU A 96 7.81 4.55 6.78
CA LEU A 96 8.90 4.75 7.73
C LEU A 96 10.28 4.55 7.08
N ARG A 97 10.43 3.53 6.21
CA ARG A 97 11.70 3.33 5.49
C ARG A 97 12.01 4.46 4.51
N VAL A 98 11.00 4.98 3.80
CA VAL A 98 11.18 6.12 2.89
C VAL A 98 11.50 7.37 3.69
N ALA A 99 10.82 7.62 4.80
CA ALA A 99 11.10 8.75 5.68
C ALA A 99 12.54 8.72 6.23
N GLU A 100 13.00 7.55 6.70
CA GLU A 100 14.38 7.36 7.14
C GLU A 100 15.41 7.58 6.01
N LEU A 101 15.10 7.11 4.80
CA LEU A 101 15.94 7.37 3.62
C LEU A 101 16.03 8.86 3.31
N MET A 102 14.91 9.60 3.43
CA MET A 102 14.90 11.05 3.27
C MET A 102 15.75 11.75 4.31
N LYS A 103 15.66 11.34 5.58
CA LYS A 103 16.52 11.83 6.69
C LYS A 103 18.00 11.53 6.44
N HIS A 104 18.32 10.35 5.91
CA HIS A 104 19.69 9.98 5.57
C HIS A 104 20.28 10.90 4.47
N HIS A 105 19.49 11.25 3.47
CA HIS A 105 19.95 12.13 2.37
C HIS A 105 19.96 13.63 2.77
N ASN A 106 19.05 14.02 3.64
CA ASN A 106 18.96 15.38 4.16
C ASN A 106 18.61 15.34 5.66
N PRO A 107 19.59 15.39 6.58
CA PRO A 107 19.35 15.34 8.02
C PRO A 107 18.48 16.47 8.55
N GLU A 108 18.45 17.63 7.88
CA GLU A 108 17.69 18.81 8.29
C GLU A 108 16.21 18.75 7.90
N ILE A 109 15.79 17.78 7.07
CA ILE A 109 14.39 17.67 6.67
C ILE A 109 13.50 17.38 7.89
N ASP A 110 12.40 18.13 8.03
CA ASP A 110 11.41 17.87 9.06
C ASP A 110 10.33 16.93 8.52
N ILE A 111 10.14 15.78 9.16
CA ILE A 111 9.18 14.77 8.70
C ILE A 111 8.19 14.45 9.82
N THR A 112 6.90 14.63 9.52
CA THR A 112 5.80 14.30 10.42
C THR A 112 5.00 13.11 9.86
N VAL A 113 4.78 12.09 10.69
CA VAL A 113 3.96 10.91 10.36
C VAL A 113 2.63 11.00 11.09
N PHE A 114 1.54 11.16 10.35
CA PHE A 114 0.18 11.12 10.86
C PHE A 114 -0.36 9.69 10.79
N TYR A 115 -0.82 9.14 11.91
CA TYR A 115 -1.15 7.73 12.02
C TYR A 115 -2.28 7.46 13.03
N MET A 116 -2.98 6.32 12.90
CA MET A 116 -3.90 5.78 13.91
C MET A 116 -3.13 4.89 14.90
N ASP A 117 -2.39 3.95 14.37
CA ASP A 117 -1.41 3.07 15.02
C ASP A 117 -0.37 2.63 13.98
N ILE A 118 0.78 2.14 14.44
CA ILE A 118 1.81 1.60 13.55
C ILE A 118 1.71 0.09 13.55
N GLN A 119 1.16 -0.44 12.45
CA GLN A 119 1.05 -1.87 12.20
C GLN A 119 2.33 -2.37 11.54
N ASN A 120 3.14 -3.08 12.30
CA ASN A 120 4.36 -3.64 11.74
C ASN A 120 4.74 -4.96 12.42
N THR A 121 5.34 -5.82 11.63
CA THR A 121 5.77 -7.16 12.03
C THR A 121 7.21 -7.40 11.61
N GLY A 122 7.92 -8.22 12.36
CA GLY A 122 9.30 -8.61 12.07
C GLY A 122 10.21 -8.47 13.28
N ASN A 123 11.24 -9.33 13.37
CA ASN A 123 12.10 -9.44 14.55
C ASN A 123 12.85 -8.15 14.91
N ASN A 124 13.25 -7.37 13.91
CA ASN A 124 14.02 -6.11 14.10
C ASN A 124 13.13 -4.85 14.11
N PHE A 125 11.82 -5.01 14.01
CA PHE A 125 10.94 -3.85 13.90
C PHE A 125 10.93 -2.98 15.16
N PRO A 126 10.90 -3.50 16.39
CA PRO A 126 10.92 -2.64 17.59
C PRO A 126 12.10 -1.69 17.60
N ALA A 127 13.30 -2.18 17.33
CA ALA A 127 14.51 -1.34 17.27
C ALA A 127 14.47 -0.30 16.15
N PHE A 128 13.98 -0.68 14.97
CA PHE A 128 13.79 0.23 13.84
C PHE A 128 12.76 1.32 14.18
N TYR A 129 11.64 0.96 14.81
CA TYR A 129 10.60 1.92 15.19
C TYR A 129 11.07 2.91 16.26
N GLU A 130 11.83 2.43 17.26
CA GLU A 130 12.43 3.32 18.26
C GLU A 130 13.42 4.31 17.62
N LYS A 131 14.21 3.88 16.63
CA LYS A 131 15.03 4.80 15.83
C LYS A 131 14.17 5.82 15.09
N CYS A 132 13.13 5.38 14.38
CA CYS A 132 12.21 6.31 13.70
C CYS A 132 11.63 7.37 14.64
N LYS A 133 11.30 7.01 15.88
CA LYS A 133 10.79 7.97 16.88
C LYS A 133 11.81 9.02 17.30
N GLN A 134 13.11 8.75 17.17
CA GLN A 134 14.17 9.72 17.43
C GLN A 134 14.34 10.69 16.27
N ASP A 135 14.14 10.24 15.06
CA ASP A 135 14.45 10.98 13.83
C ASP A 135 13.22 11.68 13.23
N LEU A 136 12.00 11.21 13.54
CA LEU A 136 10.74 11.64 12.94
C LEU A 136 9.75 12.12 14.00
N GLN A 137 8.86 13.05 13.63
CA GLN A 137 7.73 13.44 14.44
C GLN A 137 6.54 12.50 14.21
N PHE A 138 5.92 12.02 15.29
CA PHE A 138 4.74 11.15 15.22
C PHE A 138 3.53 11.86 15.81
N VAL A 139 2.47 12.00 15.02
CA VAL A 139 1.19 12.60 15.43
C VAL A 139 0.09 11.54 15.30
N ARG A 140 -0.42 11.09 16.45
CA ARG A 140 -1.52 10.11 16.47
C ARG A 140 -2.85 10.79 16.19
N ASN A 141 -3.00 11.18 14.93
CA ASN A 141 -4.19 11.78 14.36
C ASN A 141 -4.18 11.54 12.84
N ILE A 142 -5.35 11.50 12.22
CA ILE A 142 -5.47 11.48 10.76
C ILE A 142 -6.10 12.80 10.33
N PRO A 143 -5.36 13.69 9.68
CA PRO A 143 -5.88 14.94 9.16
C PRO A 143 -7.05 14.69 8.21
N VAL A 144 -8.08 15.52 8.28
CA VAL A 144 -9.27 15.35 7.43
C VAL A 144 -9.01 15.90 6.03
N ASP A 145 -8.33 17.05 5.94
CA ASP A 145 -8.15 17.82 4.71
C ASP A 145 -6.70 18.28 4.53
N VAL A 146 -6.30 18.45 3.27
CA VAL A 146 -5.09 19.16 2.85
C VAL A 146 -5.51 20.41 2.08
N TYR A 147 -5.14 21.59 2.57
CA TYR A 147 -5.50 22.89 1.98
C TYR A 147 -4.32 23.47 1.21
N PRO A 148 -4.57 24.15 0.05
CA PRO A 148 -3.54 24.88 -0.66
C PRO A 148 -3.14 26.15 0.11
N MET A 149 -1.87 26.54 -0.04
CA MET A 149 -1.31 27.81 0.38
C MET A 149 -0.57 28.46 -0.78
N GLU A 150 -0.05 29.68 -0.56
CA GLU A 150 0.87 30.33 -1.49
C GLU A 150 2.14 29.48 -1.71
N ASP A 151 2.79 29.65 -2.84
CA ASP A 151 4.02 28.94 -3.25
C ASP A 151 3.89 27.40 -3.24
N ASP A 152 2.69 26.90 -3.59
CA ASP A 152 2.35 25.46 -3.58
C ASP A 152 2.60 24.75 -2.25
N ARG A 153 2.70 25.51 -1.16
CA ARG A 153 2.74 24.95 0.19
C ARG A 153 1.37 24.41 0.58
N LEU A 154 1.35 23.55 1.58
CA LEU A 154 0.20 22.79 2.00
C LEU A 154 -0.05 23.01 3.49
N ARG A 155 -1.31 23.21 3.87
CA ARG A 155 -1.73 23.31 5.26
C ARG A 155 -2.62 22.12 5.62
N MET A 156 -2.38 21.57 6.80
CA MET A 156 -3.24 20.54 7.39
C MET A 156 -3.65 20.95 8.80
N ARG A 157 -4.90 20.67 9.15
CA ARG A 157 -5.41 20.84 10.51
C ARG A 157 -5.60 19.49 11.16
N TYR A 158 -5.11 19.38 12.40
CA TYR A 158 -5.29 18.22 13.25
C TYR A 158 -5.47 18.66 14.71
N THR A 159 -5.79 17.73 15.59
CA THR A 159 -5.87 18.00 17.05
C THR A 159 -4.76 17.26 17.77
N THR A 160 -4.20 17.87 18.80
CA THR A 160 -3.24 17.21 19.69
C THR A 160 -3.91 16.07 20.45
N GLU A 161 -3.18 15.00 20.71
CA GLU A 161 -3.69 13.87 21.50
C GLU A 161 -3.87 14.22 22.99
N SER A 162 -3.06 15.14 23.51
CA SER A 162 -3.01 15.46 24.94
C SER A 162 -4.24 16.21 25.44
N ASP A 163 -4.74 17.18 24.69
CA ASP A 163 -5.79 18.11 25.13
C ASP A 163 -6.82 18.46 24.05
N GLY A 164 -6.69 17.85 22.87
CA GLY A 164 -7.58 18.11 21.74
C GLY A 164 -7.43 19.49 21.11
N THR A 165 -6.34 20.22 21.40
CA THR A 165 -6.11 21.57 20.86
C THR A 165 -5.94 21.49 19.34
N PRO A 166 -6.68 22.32 18.55
CA PRO A 166 -6.47 22.40 17.10
C PRO A 166 -5.10 22.99 16.76
N VAL A 167 -4.41 22.33 15.84
CA VAL A 167 -3.10 22.76 15.29
C VAL A 167 -3.23 22.91 13.79
N ASP A 168 -2.83 24.05 13.25
CA ASP A 168 -2.59 24.25 11.83
C ASP A 168 -1.10 24.06 11.55
N ALA A 169 -0.75 23.06 10.75
CA ALA A 169 0.62 22.78 10.36
C ALA A 169 0.81 22.95 8.86
N GLU A 170 1.97 23.49 8.48
CA GLU A 170 2.34 23.78 7.11
C GLU A 170 3.42 22.81 6.65
N PHE A 171 3.32 22.37 5.40
CA PHE A 171 4.24 21.42 4.78
C PHE A 171 4.58 21.83 3.34
N ASP A 172 5.75 21.45 2.87
CA ASP A 172 6.16 21.62 1.48
C ASP A 172 5.64 20.48 0.61
N MET A 173 5.43 19.30 1.21
CA MET A 173 4.93 18.13 0.52
C MET A 173 4.13 17.23 1.47
N VAL A 174 3.07 16.62 0.95
CA VAL A 174 2.26 15.61 1.66
C VAL A 174 2.32 14.29 0.89
N VAL A 175 2.70 13.22 1.58
CA VAL A 175 2.80 11.87 1.05
C VAL A 175 1.66 11.02 1.58
N LEU A 176 0.83 10.52 0.67
CA LEU A 176 -0.28 9.64 0.97
C LEU A 176 0.18 8.18 0.98
N SER A 177 0.14 7.54 2.14
CA SER A 177 0.46 6.11 2.31
C SER A 177 -0.74 5.28 1.91
N ILE A 178 -0.88 5.04 0.61
CA ILE A 178 -2.04 4.39 0.01
C ILE A 178 -2.08 2.89 0.27
N GLY A 179 -3.30 2.36 0.36
CA GLY A 179 -3.58 0.96 0.65
C GLY A 179 -3.49 0.01 -0.55
N ILE A 180 -3.55 -1.27 -0.24
CA ILE A 180 -3.71 -2.39 -1.19
C ILE A 180 -5.21 -2.63 -1.41
N MET A 181 -5.63 -2.61 -2.68
CA MET A 181 -6.98 -2.90 -3.13
C MET A 181 -7.01 -4.20 -3.91
N PRO A 182 -8.18 -4.86 -4.03
CA PRO A 182 -8.34 -5.99 -4.95
C PRO A 182 -7.97 -5.59 -6.38
N GLY A 183 -7.47 -6.56 -7.15
CA GLY A 183 -7.10 -6.32 -8.54
C GLY A 183 -8.31 -5.88 -9.39
N LEU A 184 -8.10 -4.96 -10.32
CA LEU A 184 -9.18 -4.39 -11.14
C LEU A 184 -9.89 -5.45 -12.00
N ASP A 185 -9.17 -6.50 -12.39
CA ASP A 185 -9.71 -7.61 -13.20
C ASP A 185 -10.28 -8.77 -12.39
N ASN A 186 -10.28 -8.70 -11.04
CA ASN A 186 -10.66 -9.83 -10.20
C ASN A 186 -12.03 -10.38 -10.54
N GLN A 187 -13.03 -9.52 -10.76
CA GLN A 187 -14.38 -9.98 -11.13
C GLN A 187 -14.40 -10.75 -12.45
N ARG A 188 -13.67 -10.28 -13.46
CA ARG A 188 -13.57 -10.95 -14.75
C ARG A 188 -12.86 -12.29 -14.64
N ILE A 189 -11.75 -12.33 -13.91
CA ILE A 189 -10.97 -13.56 -13.67
C ILE A 189 -11.79 -14.57 -12.86
N ALA A 190 -12.48 -14.12 -11.80
CA ALA A 190 -13.34 -14.98 -10.98
C ALA A 190 -14.41 -15.66 -11.82
N THR A 191 -15.08 -14.90 -12.71
CA THR A 191 -16.09 -15.44 -13.62
C THR A 191 -15.51 -16.46 -14.61
N LEU A 192 -14.35 -16.15 -15.20
CA LEU A 192 -13.69 -17.04 -16.17
C LEU A 192 -13.22 -18.36 -15.54
N LEU A 193 -12.73 -18.31 -14.30
CA LEU A 193 -12.18 -19.47 -13.60
C LEU A 193 -13.22 -20.21 -12.75
N GLY A 194 -14.44 -19.68 -12.60
CA GLY A 194 -15.48 -20.26 -11.75
C GLY A 194 -15.12 -20.28 -10.28
N ILE A 195 -14.41 -19.25 -9.78
CA ILE A 195 -13.99 -19.11 -8.38
C ILE A 195 -14.62 -17.88 -7.72
N GLY A 196 -14.73 -17.88 -6.39
CA GLY A 196 -15.38 -16.80 -5.63
C GLY A 196 -14.47 -15.62 -5.31
N LEU A 197 -15.10 -14.47 -5.06
CA LEU A 197 -14.50 -13.33 -4.38
C LEU A 197 -15.10 -13.23 -2.97
N ASP A 198 -14.31 -12.71 -2.04
CA ASP A 198 -14.81 -12.33 -0.71
C ASP A 198 -15.60 -10.99 -0.76
N ALA A 199 -16.10 -10.57 0.40
CA ALA A 199 -16.88 -9.33 0.51
C ALA A 199 -16.07 -8.06 0.13
N ASP A 200 -14.74 -8.13 0.22
CA ASP A 200 -13.83 -7.04 -0.09
C ASP A 200 -13.34 -7.06 -1.56
N GLY A 201 -13.69 -8.10 -2.32
CA GLY A 201 -13.32 -8.25 -3.73
C GLY A 201 -11.99 -8.95 -3.99
N PHE A 202 -11.36 -9.54 -2.97
CA PHE A 202 -10.21 -10.43 -3.13
C PHE A 202 -10.68 -11.86 -3.44
N PHE A 203 -9.80 -12.67 -4.05
CA PHE A 203 -10.17 -14.07 -4.31
C PHE A 203 -10.34 -14.86 -3.02
N GLN A 204 -11.46 -15.57 -2.94
CA GLN A 204 -11.83 -16.36 -1.78
C GLN A 204 -11.15 -17.74 -1.82
N SER A 205 -10.51 -18.12 -0.71
CA SER A 205 -10.08 -19.50 -0.50
C SER A 205 -11.27 -20.39 -0.13
N ALA A 206 -11.25 -21.66 -0.58
CA ALA A 206 -12.29 -22.63 -0.25
C ALA A 206 -12.28 -23.04 1.23
N GLU A 207 -11.10 -22.96 1.89
CA GLU A 207 -10.89 -23.45 3.24
C GLU A 207 -10.22 -22.39 4.13
N SER A 208 -10.59 -22.37 5.40
CA SER A 208 -10.02 -21.44 6.38
C SER A 208 -8.54 -21.72 6.68
N PHE A 209 -8.12 -22.98 6.62
CA PHE A 209 -6.74 -23.40 6.93
C PHE A 209 -5.86 -23.46 5.69
N ASN A 210 -6.39 -23.90 4.54
CA ASN A 210 -5.70 -23.88 3.25
C ASN A 210 -6.11 -22.65 2.45
N ARG A 211 -5.40 -21.55 2.65
CA ARG A 211 -5.72 -20.27 2.01
C ARG A 211 -5.28 -20.18 0.55
N THR A 212 -4.69 -21.23 0.00
CA THR A 212 -4.29 -21.30 -1.42
C THR A 212 -5.29 -22.02 -2.30
N ALA A 213 -6.07 -22.99 -1.74
CA ALA A 213 -7.06 -23.72 -2.49
C ALA A 213 -8.29 -22.84 -2.81
N THR A 214 -8.85 -23.01 -4.00
CA THR A 214 -10.12 -22.41 -4.41
C THR A 214 -11.24 -23.45 -4.45
N ALA A 215 -12.48 -23.00 -4.64
CA ALA A 215 -13.62 -23.91 -4.83
C ALA A 215 -13.52 -24.73 -6.12
N ASN A 216 -12.67 -24.34 -7.07
CA ASN A 216 -12.43 -25.06 -8.32
C ASN A 216 -11.08 -25.79 -8.23
N ASN A 217 -11.11 -27.12 -8.23
CA ASN A 217 -9.92 -27.96 -8.13
C ASN A 217 -8.91 -27.66 -9.23
N GLY A 218 -7.62 -27.66 -8.89
CA GLY A 218 -6.53 -27.34 -9.81
C GLY A 218 -6.25 -25.85 -9.95
N ILE A 219 -7.01 -24.96 -9.25
CA ILE A 219 -6.76 -23.53 -9.24
C ILE A 219 -6.34 -23.08 -7.84
N PHE A 220 -5.16 -22.47 -7.75
CA PHE A 220 -4.51 -22.08 -6.50
C PHE A 220 -4.23 -20.58 -6.46
N LEU A 221 -4.32 -19.97 -5.26
CA LEU A 221 -4.07 -18.55 -5.03
C LEU A 221 -2.66 -18.34 -4.49
N ALA A 222 -1.92 -17.34 -5.00
CA ALA A 222 -0.60 -16.98 -4.53
C ALA A 222 -0.45 -15.47 -4.30
N GLY A 223 0.18 -15.08 -3.19
CA GLY A 223 0.46 -13.69 -2.85
C GLY A 223 -0.78 -12.89 -2.48
N THR A 224 -0.82 -11.62 -2.91
CA THR A 224 -1.83 -10.63 -2.51
C THR A 224 -3.20 -10.78 -3.17
N VAL A 225 -3.39 -11.72 -4.08
CA VAL A 225 -4.68 -11.97 -4.74
C VAL A 225 -5.79 -12.34 -3.76
N GLY A 226 -5.45 -13.04 -2.67
CA GLY A 226 -6.37 -13.41 -1.59
C GLY A 226 -6.24 -12.47 -0.37
N GLY A 227 -6.02 -11.18 -0.57
CA GLY A 227 -5.95 -10.15 0.46
C GLY A 227 -4.54 -9.56 0.67
N PRO A 228 -4.46 -8.43 1.39
CA PRO A 228 -3.21 -7.74 1.67
C PRO A 228 -2.19 -8.62 2.40
N LYS A 229 -0.95 -8.59 1.93
CA LYS A 229 0.18 -9.35 2.51
C LYS A 229 1.50 -8.58 2.37
N THR A 230 2.40 -8.77 3.32
CA THR A 230 3.79 -8.34 3.20
C THR A 230 4.52 -9.20 2.15
N ILE A 231 5.73 -8.78 1.73
CA ILE A 231 6.56 -9.57 0.81
C ILE A 231 6.84 -10.95 1.40
N ALA A 232 7.25 -11.05 2.68
CA ALA A 232 7.53 -12.32 3.33
C ALA A 232 6.29 -13.24 3.38
N ALA A 233 5.12 -12.68 3.73
CA ALA A 233 3.86 -13.43 3.74
C ALA A 233 3.44 -13.86 2.33
N SER A 234 3.69 -13.03 1.31
CA SER A 234 3.42 -13.38 -0.09
C SER A 234 4.31 -14.51 -0.59
N MET A 235 5.59 -14.51 -0.21
CA MET A 235 6.54 -15.60 -0.53
C MET A 235 6.12 -16.92 0.13
N ALA A 236 5.76 -16.89 1.42
CA ALA A 236 5.27 -18.09 2.13
C ALA A 236 3.98 -18.63 1.48
N HIS A 237 3.04 -17.74 1.14
CA HIS A 237 1.80 -18.11 0.46
C HIS A 237 2.06 -18.69 -0.93
N ALA A 238 3.02 -18.14 -1.70
CA ALA A 238 3.40 -18.68 -3.00
C ALA A 238 4.05 -20.07 -2.87
N GLY A 239 4.90 -20.29 -1.87
CA GLY A 239 5.48 -21.62 -1.56
C GLY A 239 4.40 -22.65 -1.24
N GLN A 240 3.40 -22.28 -0.43
CA GLN A 240 2.26 -23.16 -0.16
C GLN A 240 1.46 -23.44 -1.43
N ALA A 241 1.16 -22.43 -2.26
CA ALA A 241 0.43 -22.64 -3.52
C ALA A 241 1.18 -23.59 -4.47
N ALA A 242 2.51 -23.45 -4.58
CA ALA A 242 3.33 -24.34 -5.37
C ALA A 242 3.29 -25.78 -4.85
N TYR A 243 3.38 -25.96 -3.53
CA TYR A 243 3.28 -27.29 -2.90
C TYR A 243 1.91 -27.95 -3.18
N GLU A 244 0.81 -27.23 -2.98
CA GLU A 244 -0.54 -27.73 -3.25
C GLU A 244 -0.76 -28.07 -4.75
N ALA A 245 -0.23 -27.26 -5.65
CA ALA A 245 -0.26 -27.53 -7.08
C ALA A 245 0.54 -28.79 -7.43
N MET A 246 1.73 -28.97 -6.86
CA MET A 246 2.54 -30.20 -7.05
C MET A 246 1.81 -31.44 -6.54
N LYS A 247 1.22 -31.35 -5.36
CA LYS A 247 0.43 -32.44 -4.77
C LYS A 247 -0.77 -32.81 -5.66
N TYR A 248 -1.47 -31.81 -6.18
CA TYR A 248 -2.58 -32.00 -7.12
C TYR A 248 -2.12 -32.72 -8.40
N LEU A 249 -0.99 -32.32 -9.00
CA LEU A 249 -0.44 -32.88 -10.23
C LEU A 249 0.17 -34.29 -10.02
N GLY A 250 0.72 -34.56 -8.83
CA GLY A 250 1.32 -35.86 -8.51
C GLY A 250 0.32 -36.98 -8.23
N GLY A 251 -0.98 -36.66 -8.17
CA GLY A 251 -1.98 -37.58 -7.64
C GLY A 251 -1.78 -37.73 -6.13
N ALA A 252 -2.79 -37.53 -5.32
CA ALA A 252 -2.69 -37.79 -3.89
C ALA A 252 -2.39 -39.28 -3.68
N GLU A 253 -1.15 -39.64 -3.30
CA GLU A 253 -0.90 -40.87 -2.55
C GLU A 253 -1.38 -40.74 -1.11
#